data_ed077b171be239eed2f698cbff0db3e0
#
_entry.id   ed077b171be239eed2f698cbff0db3e0
#
_cell.length_a   1.000
_cell.length_b   1.000
_cell.length_c   1.000
_cell.angle_alpha   90.00
_cell.angle_beta   90.00
_cell.angle_gamma   90.00
#
_symmetry.space_group_name_H-M   'P 1'
#
loop_
_entity.id
_entity.type
_entity.pdbx_description
1 polymer ?
#
loop_
_entity_poly.entity_id
_entity_poly.type
_entity_poly.pdbx_seq_one_letter_code
_entity_poly.pdbx_strand_id
1 'polypeptide(L)'
;MYQRTAVPDQGNIRGVIEKDTGGYVQADIKGNVAGLRYSANGGVRYMRTDQTSNGLLSGVEVTAKRHYGDWLPAFNLALYPTEKLIIRGAVSKVMTRPALGNLTPGGSADGFNFRISFGNPDLKPYLAWDYDAGVEWYFAPESLAAVAVFKKDVKNFPLAQTISGQTFTSTGLPPSVLLSSSPAFINPALQSEPIWDISTQINAGAAKFEGIELGLQGPFGFLPGMLRNFGGIVNATFIKSNASYTIPLPNNSIVGGKLVANPSSAVFSNTFPGLSKRAYSGTLYYDDGRLSARVSLTYRSPYMTSTSGNHQIFEGFDAYKEVDASIRYNLTSHIQLSADGINLTDEFRDRWVDETAMRNYEHNHFGRTFIVGVRYKY
;
A
#
# COMPACT_ATOMS: atom_id res chain seq x y z
N MET A 1 22.17 8.29 -41.80
CA MET A 1 22.62 8.03 -40.43
C MET A 1 21.72 8.82 -39.47
N TYR A 2 20.79 8.17 -38.78
CA TYR A 2 19.91 8.85 -37.84
C TYR A 2 20.73 9.18 -36.58
N GLN A 3 21.05 10.46 -36.37
CA GLN A 3 21.53 10.91 -35.06
C GLN A 3 20.36 10.94 -34.09
N ARG A 4 20.36 10.03 -33.13
CA ARG A 4 19.47 10.10 -31.96
C ARG A 4 20.01 11.18 -31.03
N THR A 5 19.46 12.39 -31.14
CA THR A 5 19.66 13.41 -30.11
C THR A 5 18.77 13.03 -28.92
N ALA A 6 19.38 12.68 -27.77
CA ALA A 6 18.63 12.48 -26.55
C ALA A 6 18.06 13.84 -26.09
N VAL A 7 16.77 14.03 -26.27
CA VAL A 7 16.07 15.20 -25.71
C VAL A 7 15.62 14.82 -24.31
N PRO A 8 15.99 15.60 -23.26
CA PRO A 8 15.51 15.35 -21.91
C PRO A 8 13.99 15.37 -21.86
N ASP A 9 13.40 14.38 -21.19
CA ASP A 9 11.98 14.40 -20.86
C ASP A 9 11.75 15.45 -19.77
N GLN A 10 11.27 16.61 -20.19
CA GLN A 10 11.09 17.77 -19.32
C GLN A 10 10.12 17.50 -18.17
N GLY A 11 9.10 16.67 -18.38
CA GLY A 11 8.13 16.30 -17.34
C GLY A 11 8.77 15.48 -16.19
N ASN A 12 9.91 14.86 -16.45
CA ASN A 12 10.69 14.11 -15.45
C ASN A 12 11.83 14.89 -14.81
N ILE A 13 12.06 16.16 -15.20
CA ILE A 13 13.02 17.05 -14.52
C ILE A 13 12.34 17.61 -13.27
N ARG A 14 12.58 16.98 -12.14
CA ARG A 14 11.90 17.28 -10.89
C ARG A 14 12.77 16.90 -9.68
N GLY A 15 12.59 17.61 -8.58
CA GLY A 15 13.31 17.35 -7.33
C GLY A 15 12.48 17.72 -6.11
N VAL A 16 12.67 16.99 -5.03
CA VAL A 16 12.11 17.31 -3.70
C VAL A 16 13.21 17.26 -2.68
N ILE A 17 13.30 18.29 -1.88
CA ILE A 17 14.20 18.37 -0.72
C ILE A 17 13.33 18.45 0.52
N GLU A 18 13.47 17.50 1.43
CA GLU A 18 12.86 17.51 2.75
C GLU A 18 13.95 17.62 3.81
N LYS A 19 13.77 18.56 4.74
CA LYS A 19 14.61 18.71 5.92
C LYS A 19 13.76 18.46 7.15
N ASP A 20 14.11 17.40 7.88
CA ASP A 20 13.38 16.97 9.06
C ASP A 20 14.12 17.37 10.32
N THR A 21 13.39 18.00 11.25
CA THR A 21 13.89 18.33 12.59
C THR A 21 12.89 17.84 13.60
N GLY A 22 13.36 17.14 14.63
CA GLY A 22 12.46 16.62 15.65
C GLY A 22 13.15 16.29 16.96
N GLY A 23 12.33 16.10 17.97
CA GLY A 23 12.74 15.65 19.28
C GLY A 23 11.70 14.75 19.91
N TYR A 24 12.07 13.99 20.92
CA TYR A 24 11.13 13.12 21.64
C TYR A 24 11.49 12.99 23.11
N VAL A 25 10.48 12.62 23.89
CA VAL A 25 10.61 12.20 25.28
C VAL A 25 9.89 10.85 25.41
N GLN A 26 10.55 9.89 26.07
CA GLN A 26 10.03 8.55 26.30
C GLN A 26 10.34 8.12 27.73
N ALA A 27 9.45 7.35 28.33
CA ALA A 27 9.64 6.67 29.59
C ALA A 27 9.37 5.16 29.43
N ASP A 28 10.20 4.33 30.02
CA ASP A 28 10.07 2.88 30.09
C ASP A 28 9.91 2.46 31.54
N ILE A 29 8.88 1.66 31.84
CA ILE A 29 8.55 1.21 33.19
C ILE A 29 8.38 -0.30 33.16
N LYS A 30 8.99 -0.96 34.14
CA LYS A 30 8.79 -2.39 34.40
C LYS A 30 8.50 -2.56 35.91
N GLY A 31 7.58 -3.45 36.23
CA GLY A 31 7.23 -3.66 37.61
C GLY A 31 6.38 -4.90 37.84
N ASN A 32 5.95 -5.01 39.08
CA ASN A 32 5.01 -6.05 39.53
C ASN A 32 3.95 -5.40 40.43
N VAL A 33 2.69 -5.63 40.15
CA VAL A 33 1.57 -5.16 40.93
C VAL A 33 0.69 -6.37 41.30
N ALA A 34 0.56 -6.65 42.58
CA ALA A 34 -0.23 -7.79 43.07
C ALA A 34 0.15 -9.15 42.43
N GLY A 35 1.44 -9.38 42.18
CA GLY A 35 1.93 -10.61 41.54
C GLY A 35 1.92 -10.58 39.99
N LEU A 36 1.27 -9.59 39.40
CA LEU A 36 1.23 -9.45 37.93
C LEU A 36 2.45 -8.61 37.44
N ARG A 37 3.35 -9.24 36.72
CA ARG A 37 4.48 -8.58 36.07
C ARG A 37 3.97 -7.77 34.85
N TYR A 38 4.49 -6.55 34.67
CA TYR A 38 4.18 -5.71 33.53
C TYR A 38 5.41 -4.99 33.00
N SER A 39 5.34 -4.60 31.73
CA SER A 39 6.22 -3.60 31.13
C SER A 39 5.39 -2.61 30.30
N ALA A 40 5.72 -1.34 30.42
CA ALA A 40 5.06 -0.30 29.67
C ALA A 40 6.11 0.69 29.14
N ASN A 41 5.86 1.24 27.97
CA ASN A 41 6.56 2.44 27.55
C ASN A 41 5.57 3.44 26.97
N GLY A 42 5.90 4.72 27.12
CA GLY A 42 5.09 5.79 26.58
C GLY A 42 5.94 7.01 26.31
N GLY A 43 5.56 7.74 25.29
CA GLY A 43 6.29 8.93 24.92
C GLY A 43 5.57 9.77 23.87
N VAL A 44 6.19 10.88 23.55
CA VAL A 44 5.71 11.77 22.49
C VAL A 44 6.90 12.26 21.68
N ARG A 45 6.74 12.25 20.35
CA ARG A 45 7.68 12.82 19.39
C ARG A 45 7.04 14.01 18.69
N TYR A 46 7.81 15.07 18.52
CA TYR A 46 7.47 16.17 17.60
C TYR A 46 8.38 16.09 16.39
N MET A 47 7.80 16.18 15.19
CA MET A 47 8.53 16.21 13.92
C MET A 47 8.10 17.43 13.12
N ARG A 48 9.07 18.22 12.65
CA ARG A 48 8.88 19.32 11.71
C ARG A 48 9.57 18.97 10.41
N THR A 49 8.88 19.20 9.29
CA THR A 49 9.41 19.03 7.93
C THR A 49 9.36 20.35 7.19
N ASP A 50 10.49 20.79 6.64
CA ASP A 50 10.59 21.91 5.71
C ASP A 50 10.85 21.31 4.32
N GLN A 51 9.90 21.53 3.38
CA GLN A 51 9.87 20.93 2.05
C GLN A 51 10.08 21.98 0.98
N THR A 52 10.93 21.68 0.00
CA THR A 52 11.07 22.43 -1.25
C THR A 52 10.89 21.47 -2.41
N SER A 53 9.91 21.73 -3.27
CA SER A 53 9.58 20.91 -4.44
C SER A 53 9.80 21.73 -5.71
N ASN A 54 10.55 21.18 -6.65
CA ASN A 54 10.86 21.79 -7.94
C ASN A 54 10.42 20.86 -9.07
N GLY A 55 9.99 21.40 -10.19
CA GLY A 55 9.67 20.63 -11.38
C GLY A 55 9.45 21.51 -12.60
N LEU A 56 9.52 20.87 -13.75
CA LEU A 56 9.11 21.51 -15.01
C LEU A 56 7.70 21.06 -15.36
N LEU A 57 6.83 22.02 -15.59
CA LEU A 57 5.51 21.79 -16.16
C LEU A 57 5.51 22.31 -17.59
N SER A 58 5.54 21.38 -18.55
CA SER A 58 5.67 21.70 -19.99
C SER A 58 6.79 22.71 -20.30
N GLY A 59 7.94 22.58 -19.62
CA GLY A 59 9.10 23.46 -19.82
C GLY A 59 9.15 24.73 -18.95
N VAL A 60 8.12 25.01 -18.18
CA VAL A 60 8.10 26.13 -17.21
C VAL A 60 8.53 25.61 -15.85
N GLU A 61 9.54 26.24 -15.23
CA GLU A 61 9.99 25.89 -13.88
C GLU A 61 9.01 26.36 -12.83
N VAL A 62 8.60 25.44 -11.96
CA VAL A 62 7.72 25.69 -10.81
C VAL A 62 8.42 25.26 -9.54
N THR A 63 8.47 26.13 -8.55
CA THR A 63 9.01 25.85 -7.21
C THR A 63 7.95 26.11 -6.16
N ALA A 64 7.73 25.12 -5.28
CA ALA A 64 6.84 25.23 -4.12
C ALA A 64 7.62 24.97 -2.83
N LYS A 65 7.37 25.81 -1.81
CA LYS A 65 7.95 25.64 -0.47
C LYS A 65 6.86 25.58 0.56
N ARG A 66 7.02 24.66 1.51
CA ARG A 66 6.07 24.50 2.61
C ARG A 66 6.76 23.94 3.85
N HIS A 67 6.10 24.10 4.99
CA HIS A 67 6.48 23.49 6.25
C HIS A 67 5.26 22.95 6.99
N TYR A 68 5.46 21.92 7.76
CA TYR A 68 4.43 21.34 8.64
C TYR A 68 5.08 20.66 9.85
N GLY A 69 4.30 20.39 10.87
CA GLY A 69 4.77 19.69 12.06
C GLY A 69 3.66 18.90 12.72
N ASP A 70 4.01 17.74 13.27
CA ASP A 70 3.09 16.81 13.91
C ASP A 70 3.60 16.30 15.24
N TRP A 71 2.68 16.17 16.20
CA TRP A 71 2.89 15.48 17.47
C TRP A 71 2.45 14.04 17.35
N LEU A 72 3.34 13.12 17.71
CA LEU A 72 3.20 11.67 17.54
C LEU A 72 3.33 10.98 18.91
N PRO A 73 2.28 10.94 19.73
CA PRO A 73 2.25 10.20 20.98
C PRO A 73 2.15 8.70 20.71
N ALA A 74 2.77 7.89 21.59
CA ALA A 74 2.66 6.44 21.59
C ALA A 74 2.68 5.90 23.01
N PHE A 75 1.89 4.85 23.27
CA PHE A 75 1.88 4.10 24.51
C PHE A 75 1.72 2.61 24.22
N ASN A 76 2.51 1.79 24.91
CA ASN A 76 2.49 0.34 24.82
C ASN A 76 2.47 -0.25 26.25
N LEU A 77 1.70 -1.31 26.43
CA LEU A 77 1.61 -2.07 27.67
C LEU A 77 1.69 -3.57 27.36
N ALA A 78 2.53 -4.30 28.13
CA ALA A 78 2.53 -5.75 28.14
C ALA A 78 2.35 -6.24 29.58
N LEU A 79 1.40 -7.14 29.76
CA LEU A 79 1.11 -7.85 31.01
C LEU A 79 1.56 -9.30 30.87
N TYR A 80 2.13 -9.86 31.91
CA TYR A 80 2.63 -11.23 31.97
C TYR A 80 1.91 -12.01 33.08
N PRO A 81 0.67 -12.48 32.82
CA PRO A 81 -0.09 -13.27 33.84
C PRO A 81 0.62 -14.55 34.23
N THR A 82 1.35 -15.17 33.30
CA THR A 82 2.24 -16.31 33.52
C THR A 82 3.51 -16.17 32.71
N GLU A 83 4.48 -17.07 32.91
CA GLU A 83 5.69 -17.15 32.07
C GLU A 83 5.39 -17.45 30.59
N LYS A 84 4.21 -18.00 30.30
CA LYS A 84 3.80 -18.46 28.97
C LYS A 84 2.71 -17.61 28.31
N LEU A 85 2.16 -16.63 29.03
CA LEU A 85 1.05 -15.83 28.53
C LEU A 85 1.41 -14.35 28.57
N ILE A 86 1.26 -13.66 27.46
CA ILE A 86 1.47 -12.23 27.34
C ILE A 86 0.20 -11.59 26.78
N ILE A 87 -0.26 -10.52 27.42
CA ILE A 87 -1.36 -9.67 26.94
C ILE A 87 -0.74 -8.33 26.60
N ARG A 88 -0.99 -7.84 25.38
CA ARG A 88 -0.45 -6.57 24.88
C ARG A 88 -1.57 -5.60 24.53
N GLY A 89 -1.30 -4.32 24.74
CA GLY A 89 -2.11 -3.23 24.23
C GLY A 89 -1.23 -2.09 23.79
N ALA A 90 -1.60 -1.43 22.70
CA ALA A 90 -0.88 -0.28 22.19
C ALA A 90 -1.86 0.77 21.64
N VAL A 91 -1.47 2.04 21.77
CA VAL A 91 -2.11 3.15 21.10
C VAL A 91 -1.03 4.10 20.61
N SER A 92 -1.13 4.52 19.36
CA SER A 92 -0.17 5.46 18.80
C SER A 92 -0.79 6.35 17.73
N LYS A 93 -0.24 7.56 17.60
CA LYS A 93 -0.44 8.41 16.42
C LYS A 93 0.79 8.29 15.55
N VAL A 94 0.62 7.83 14.32
CA VAL A 94 1.70 7.65 13.35
C VAL A 94 1.52 8.58 12.16
N MET A 95 2.63 8.87 11.48
CA MET A 95 2.69 9.72 10.31
C MET A 95 3.44 8.99 9.19
N THR A 96 2.89 9.06 7.96
CA THR A 96 3.60 8.64 6.74
C THR A 96 3.56 9.78 5.73
N ARG A 97 4.72 10.12 5.16
CA ARG A 97 4.81 11.16 4.14
C ARG A 97 4.34 10.63 2.79
N PRO A 98 3.77 11.50 1.92
CA PRO A 98 3.52 11.15 0.53
C PRO A 98 4.81 10.73 -0.18
N ALA A 99 4.70 9.89 -1.21
CA ALA A 99 5.83 9.58 -2.07
C ALA A 99 6.38 10.87 -2.71
N LEU A 100 7.71 11.03 -2.75
CA LEU A 100 8.35 12.26 -3.24
C LEU A 100 7.90 12.64 -4.67
N GLY A 101 7.67 11.63 -5.52
CA GLY A 101 7.16 11.85 -6.87
C GLY A 101 5.80 12.56 -6.93
N ASN A 102 4.96 12.36 -5.90
CA ASN A 102 3.63 12.99 -5.81
C ASN A 102 3.70 14.46 -5.35
N LEU A 103 4.82 14.87 -4.75
CA LEU A 103 5.05 16.20 -4.21
C LEU A 103 5.69 17.16 -5.23
N THR A 104 6.02 16.69 -6.41
CA THR A 104 6.65 17.52 -7.43
C THR A 104 5.60 18.29 -8.21
N PRO A 105 5.79 19.62 -8.46
CA PRO A 105 4.88 20.39 -9.30
C PRO A 105 5.03 20.11 -10.79
N GLY A 106 5.99 19.26 -11.19
CA GLY A 106 6.24 18.89 -12.58
C GLY A 106 5.12 18.06 -13.18
N GLY A 107 4.98 18.14 -14.51
CA GLY A 107 3.95 17.44 -15.23
C GLY A 107 3.86 17.83 -16.69
N SER A 108 2.70 17.62 -17.30
CA SER A 108 2.42 17.93 -18.69
C SER A 108 1.05 18.61 -18.88
N ALA A 109 0.98 19.48 -19.87
CA ALA A 109 -0.26 20.07 -20.34
C ALA A 109 -0.45 19.71 -21.83
N ASP A 110 -1.51 18.98 -22.14
CA ASP A 110 -1.88 18.56 -23.48
C ASP A 110 -3.07 19.40 -23.98
N GLY A 111 -2.77 20.40 -24.79
CA GLY A 111 -3.77 21.29 -25.39
C GLY A 111 -4.50 20.69 -26.60
N PHE A 112 -4.15 19.47 -27.04
CA PHE A 112 -4.89 18.75 -28.09
C PHE A 112 -6.04 17.94 -27.50
N ASN A 113 -5.77 17.29 -26.35
CA ASN A 113 -6.74 16.43 -25.66
C ASN A 113 -7.36 17.09 -24.42
N PHE A 114 -7.04 18.37 -24.18
CA PHE A 114 -7.53 19.15 -23.04
C PHE A 114 -7.25 18.47 -21.68
N ARG A 115 -6.01 18.02 -21.50
CA ARG A 115 -5.58 17.29 -20.29
C ARG A 115 -4.37 17.99 -19.65
N ILE A 116 -4.41 18.06 -18.32
CA ILE A 116 -3.28 18.53 -17.51
C ILE A 116 -3.02 17.46 -16.44
N SER A 117 -1.75 17.10 -16.27
CA SER A 117 -1.33 16.20 -15.21
C SER A 117 -0.14 16.80 -14.48
N PHE A 118 -0.22 16.89 -13.15
CA PHE A 118 0.88 17.37 -12.32
C PHE A 118 0.78 16.76 -10.91
N GLY A 119 1.92 16.71 -10.19
CA GLY A 119 1.92 16.34 -8.79
C GLY A 119 1.48 17.51 -7.90
N ASN A 120 1.25 17.23 -6.64
CA ASN A 120 0.74 18.21 -5.67
C ASN A 120 1.73 18.42 -4.52
N PRO A 121 2.50 19.53 -4.53
CA PRO A 121 3.43 19.84 -3.44
C PRO A 121 2.73 20.13 -2.11
N ASP A 122 1.41 20.38 -2.10
CA ASP A 122 0.63 20.68 -0.91
C ASP A 122 0.01 19.45 -0.24
N LEU A 123 0.36 18.23 -0.68
CA LEU A 123 -0.10 17.01 -0.05
C LEU A 123 0.34 16.93 1.41
N LYS A 124 -0.60 16.77 2.30
CA LYS A 124 -0.34 16.55 3.73
C LYS A 124 0.10 15.10 3.98
N PRO A 125 0.92 14.85 5.01
CA PRO A 125 1.18 13.49 5.47
C PRO A 125 -0.11 12.77 5.84
N TYR A 126 -0.13 11.45 5.67
CA TYR A 126 -1.16 10.65 6.31
C TYR A 126 -0.90 10.62 7.80
N LEU A 127 -1.95 10.74 8.54
CA LEU A 127 -1.93 10.60 9.99
C LEU A 127 -2.88 9.46 10.34
N ALA A 128 -2.43 8.53 11.16
CA ALA A 128 -3.29 7.47 11.66
C ALA A 128 -3.22 7.40 13.19
N TRP A 129 -4.36 7.15 13.81
CA TRP A 129 -4.43 6.61 15.14
C TRP A 129 -4.54 5.10 15.03
N ASP A 130 -3.58 4.43 15.61
CA ASP A 130 -3.49 2.97 15.67
C ASP A 130 -3.84 2.51 17.08
N TYR A 131 -4.72 1.50 17.19
CA TYR A 131 -5.13 0.85 18.42
C TYR A 131 -4.95 -0.65 18.21
N ASP A 132 -4.13 -1.26 19.03
CA ASP A 132 -3.80 -2.68 18.94
C ASP A 132 -4.00 -3.36 20.30
N ALA A 133 -4.55 -4.57 20.29
CA ALA A 133 -4.59 -5.43 21.45
C ALA A 133 -4.37 -6.88 21.02
N GLY A 134 -3.65 -7.65 21.84
CA GLY A 134 -3.34 -9.03 21.48
C GLY A 134 -3.01 -9.90 22.69
N VAL A 135 -3.11 -11.20 22.47
CA VAL A 135 -2.76 -12.25 23.43
C VAL A 135 -1.83 -13.24 22.73
N GLU A 136 -0.72 -13.54 23.35
CA GLU A 136 0.28 -14.51 22.93
C GLU A 136 0.39 -15.61 23.97
N TRP A 137 0.22 -16.85 23.56
CA TRP A 137 0.35 -18.02 24.43
C TRP A 137 1.44 -18.96 23.93
N TYR A 138 2.53 -19.00 24.67
CA TYR A 138 3.69 -19.88 24.42
C TYR A 138 3.45 -21.22 25.13
N PHE A 139 2.57 -22.05 24.56
CA PHE A 139 2.06 -23.24 25.23
C PHE A 139 3.06 -24.40 25.36
N ALA A 140 4.07 -24.44 24.47
CA ALA A 140 5.16 -25.41 24.48
C ALA A 140 6.45 -24.78 23.93
N PRO A 141 7.64 -25.44 24.03
CA PRO A 141 8.85 -24.98 23.35
C PRO A 141 8.59 -24.75 21.84
N GLU A 142 9.07 -23.63 21.32
CA GLU A 142 8.93 -23.20 19.92
C GLU A 142 7.48 -23.11 19.41
N SER A 143 6.50 -23.10 20.32
CA SER A 143 5.07 -23.14 20.00
C SER A 143 4.37 -21.89 20.50
N LEU A 144 3.62 -21.24 19.61
CA LEU A 144 2.89 -20.01 19.86
C LEU A 144 1.48 -20.10 19.29
N ALA A 145 0.51 -19.70 20.09
CA ALA A 145 -0.82 -19.31 19.63
C ALA A 145 -1.01 -17.82 19.91
N ALA A 146 -1.40 -17.05 18.92
CA ALA A 146 -1.57 -15.61 19.03
C ALA A 146 -2.89 -15.15 18.41
N VAL A 147 -3.51 -14.18 19.06
CA VAL A 147 -4.67 -13.46 18.54
C VAL A 147 -4.40 -11.97 18.74
N ALA A 148 -4.54 -11.20 17.69
CA ALA A 148 -4.46 -9.75 17.75
C ALA A 148 -5.70 -9.12 17.10
N VAL A 149 -6.13 -8.00 17.65
CA VAL A 149 -7.18 -7.15 17.06
C VAL A 149 -6.60 -5.76 16.90
N PHE A 150 -6.96 -5.10 15.81
CA PHE A 150 -6.49 -3.75 15.54
C PHE A 150 -7.59 -2.87 14.97
N LYS A 151 -7.42 -1.56 15.20
CA LYS A 151 -8.22 -0.52 14.55
C LYS A 151 -7.31 0.64 14.18
N LYS A 152 -7.48 1.15 12.94
CA LYS A 152 -6.74 2.30 12.44
C LYS A 152 -7.69 3.33 11.85
N ASP A 153 -7.58 4.56 12.34
CA ASP A 153 -8.32 5.71 11.83
C ASP A 153 -7.34 6.60 11.06
N VAL A 154 -7.36 6.52 9.72
CA VAL A 154 -6.44 7.23 8.82
C VAL A 154 -7.07 8.50 8.29
N LYS A 155 -6.28 9.58 8.21
CA LYS A 155 -6.63 10.86 7.60
C LYS A 155 -5.62 11.24 6.53
N ASN A 156 -6.07 12.02 5.53
CA ASN A 156 -5.22 12.62 4.51
C ASN A 156 -4.47 11.61 3.63
N PHE A 157 -4.98 10.40 3.39
CA PHE A 157 -4.28 9.51 2.48
C PHE A 157 -4.29 10.09 1.05
N PRO A 158 -3.15 10.09 0.31
CA PRO A 158 -3.10 10.60 -1.04
C PRO A 158 -3.77 9.62 -2.01
N LEU A 159 -4.50 10.18 -2.94
CA LEU A 159 -5.17 9.47 -4.01
C LEU A 159 -4.97 10.23 -5.32
N ALA A 160 -4.66 9.51 -6.39
CA ALA A 160 -4.70 10.07 -7.73
C ALA A 160 -6.16 10.40 -8.10
N GLN A 161 -6.40 11.62 -8.54
CA GLN A 161 -7.72 12.08 -8.96
C GLN A 161 -7.63 12.81 -10.28
N THR A 162 -8.57 12.51 -11.19
CA THR A 162 -8.84 13.33 -12.36
C THR A 162 -10.14 14.08 -12.15
N ILE A 163 -10.10 15.39 -12.30
CA ILE A 163 -11.28 16.26 -12.20
C ILE A 163 -11.60 16.75 -13.61
N SER A 164 -12.72 16.30 -14.14
CA SER A 164 -13.20 16.68 -15.46
C SER A 164 -14.05 17.96 -15.40
N GLY A 165 -14.25 18.59 -16.56
CA GLY A 165 -15.09 19.79 -16.67
C GLY A 165 -14.46 21.03 -16.05
N GLN A 166 -13.14 21.06 -15.98
CA GLN A 166 -12.37 22.22 -15.50
C GLN A 166 -12.01 23.15 -16.65
N THR A 167 -11.54 24.35 -16.31
CA THR A 167 -10.95 25.28 -17.29
C THR A 167 -9.44 25.26 -17.15
N PHE A 168 -8.70 25.49 -18.22
CA PHE A 168 -7.25 25.69 -18.13
C PHE A 168 -6.92 26.89 -17.23
N THR A 169 -7.67 27.96 -17.35
CA THR A 169 -7.47 29.20 -16.58
C THR A 169 -7.62 28.98 -15.06
N SER A 170 -8.40 27.99 -14.62
CA SER A 170 -8.55 27.67 -13.19
C SER A 170 -7.28 27.13 -12.56
N THR A 171 -6.32 26.63 -13.36
CA THR A 171 -5.06 26.11 -12.86
C THR A 171 -4.05 27.19 -12.51
N GLY A 172 -4.25 28.44 -12.98
CA GLY A 172 -3.28 29.52 -12.84
C GLY A 172 -2.01 29.35 -13.69
N LEU A 173 -1.96 28.37 -14.56
CA LEU A 173 -0.81 28.12 -15.42
C LEU A 173 -0.75 29.12 -16.57
N PRO A 174 0.47 29.56 -16.96
CA PRO A 174 0.63 30.43 -18.12
C PRO A 174 0.37 29.65 -19.42
N PRO A 175 -0.25 30.28 -20.44
CA PRO A 175 -0.48 29.63 -21.74
C PRO A 175 0.78 29.07 -22.43
N SER A 176 1.96 29.55 -22.05
CA SER A 176 3.25 29.08 -22.57
C SER A 176 3.58 27.61 -22.25
N VAL A 177 2.85 26.98 -21.29
CA VAL A 177 2.96 25.54 -21.03
C VAL A 177 2.29 24.67 -22.09
N LEU A 178 1.42 25.28 -22.94
CA LEU A 178 0.77 24.61 -24.05
C LEU A 178 1.67 24.63 -25.28
N LEU A 179 1.67 23.55 -26.05
CA LEU A 179 2.34 23.56 -27.37
C LEU A 179 1.70 24.60 -28.27
N SER A 180 2.52 25.41 -28.95
CA SER A 180 2.08 26.50 -29.83
C SER A 180 1.21 26.00 -31.00
N SER A 181 1.33 24.75 -31.38
CA SER A 181 0.53 24.10 -32.43
C SER A 181 -0.79 23.50 -31.91
N SER A 182 -1.04 23.50 -30.59
CA SER A 182 -2.26 22.91 -30.04
C SER A 182 -3.48 23.81 -30.26
N PRO A 183 -4.68 23.22 -30.45
CA PRO A 183 -5.92 23.96 -30.54
C PRO A 183 -6.14 24.95 -29.38
N ALA A 184 -5.83 24.54 -28.18
CA ALA A 184 -6.00 25.37 -26.98
C ALA A 184 -5.04 26.57 -26.92
N PHE A 185 -3.86 26.51 -27.57
CA PHE A 185 -2.97 27.65 -27.67
C PHE A 185 -3.42 28.60 -28.81
N ILE A 186 -3.80 28.04 -29.96
CA ILE A 186 -4.22 28.81 -31.15
C ILE A 186 -5.55 29.55 -30.89
N ASN A 187 -6.47 28.91 -30.16
CA ASN A 187 -7.75 29.51 -29.78
C ASN A 187 -7.83 29.68 -28.26
N PRO A 188 -7.45 30.82 -27.70
CA PRO A 188 -7.46 31.05 -26.23
C PRO A 188 -8.85 30.91 -25.58
N ALA A 189 -9.95 31.02 -26.32
CA ALA A 189 -11.29 30.78 -25.78
C ALA A 189 -11.44 29.36 -25.19
N LEU A 190 -10.80 28.34 -25.78
CA LEU A 190 -10.80 26.97 -25.31
C LEU A 190 -10.13 26.80 -23.93
N GLN A 191 -9.32 27.74 -23.51
CA GLN A 191 -8.70 27.72 -22.18
C GLN A 191 -9.71 28.07 -21.06
N SER A 192 -10.77 28.79 -21.39
CA SER A 192 -11.86 29.15 -20.47
C SER A 192 -13.08 28.23 -20.56
N GLU A 193 -13.08 27.29 -21.51
CA GLU A 193 -14.16 26.31 -21.64
C GLU A 193 -14.01 25.20 -20.61
N PRO A 194 -15.11 24.67 -20.01
CA PRO A 194 -15.09 23.63 -19.00
C PRO A 194 -14.91 22.23 -19.61
N ILE A 195 -13.89 22.05 -20.44
CA ILE A 195 -13.61 20.83 -21.22
C ILE A 195 -12.32 20.13 -20.78
N TRP A 196 -11.62 20.67 -19.78
CA TRP A 196 -10.32 20.16 -19.35
C TRP A 196 -10.43 19.10 -18.27
N ASP A 197 -9.60 18.06 -18.40
CA ASP A 197 -9.36 17.05 -17.38
C ASP A 197 -8.07 17.39 -16.64
N ILE A 198 -8.18 17.62 -15.33
CA ILE A 198 -7.03 17.90 -14.47
C ILE A 198 -6.75 16.69 -13.61
N SER A 199 -5.61 16.02 -13.83
CA SER A 199 -5.15 14.89 -13.05
C SER A 199 -4.07 15.31 -12.07
N THR A 200 -4.30 15.07 -10.79
CA THR A 200 -3.35 15.39 -9.71
C THR A 200 -3.52 14.43 -8.54
N GLN A 201 -2.61 14.53 -7.57
CA GLN A 201 -2.75 13.85 -6.29
C GLN A 201 -3.50 14.76 -5.31
N ILE A 202 -4.43 14.19 -4.59
CA ILE A 202 -5.16 14.91 -3.52
C ILE A 202 -5.04 14.15 -2.20
N ASN A 203 -5.21 14.86 -1.10
CA ASN A 203 -5.51 14.20 0.17
C ASN A 203 -6.98 13.78 0.15
N ALA A 204 -7.22 12.49 -0.03
CA ALA A 204 -8.56 11.92 0.10
C ALA A 204 -9.06 12.06 1.55
N GLY A 205 -10.32 11.71 1.75
CA GLY A 205 -10.98 11.80 3.05
C GLY A 205 -10.38 10.88 4.12
N ALA A 206 -11.20 10.48 5.06
CA ALA A 206 -10.83 9.52 6.10
C ALA A 206 -10.95 8.08 5.59
N ALA A 207 -10.07 7.20 6.07
CA ALA A 207 -10.21 5.77 5.94
C ALA A 207 -10.15 5.10 7.32
N LYS A 208 -10.90 4.02 7.48
CA LYS A 208 -10.92 3.22 8.71
C LYS A 208 -10.65 1.77 8.36
N PHE A 209 -9.80 1.13 9.16
CA PHE A 209 -9.60 -0.31 9.10
C PHE A 209 -9.78 -0.89 10.50
N GLU A 210 -10.35 -2.05 10.55
CA GLU A 210 -10.44 -2.88 11.75
C GLU A 210 -10.24 -4.34 11.34
N GLY A 211 -9.57 -5.11 12.18
CA GLY A 211 -9.29 -6.49 11.83
C GLY A 211 -8.88 -7.36 13.00
N ILE A 212 -8.80 -8.64 12.69
CA ILE A 212 -8.30 -9.67 13.58
C ILE A 212 -7.22 -10.48 12.87
N GLU A 213 -6.16 -10.78 13.59
CA GLU A 213 -5.06 -11.63 13.15
C GLU A 213 -4.95 -12.83 14.08
N LEU A 214 -4.82 -14.00 13.49
CA LEU A 214 -4.67 -15.27 14.19
C LEU A 214 -3.34 -15.90 13.74
N GLY A 215 -2.57 -16.39 14.68
CA GLY A 215 -1.32 -17.10 14.44
C GLY A 215 -1.22 -18.35 15.27
N LEU A 216 -0.83 -19.45 14.67
CA LEU A 216 -0.52 -20.70 15.35
C LEU A 216 0.72 -21.31 14.73
N GLN A 217 1.73 -21.61 15.54
CA GLN A 217 2.93 -22.29 15.09
C GLN A 217 3.48 -23.23 16.14
N GLY A 218 4.18 -24.26 15.68
CA GLY A 218 4.94 -25.14 16.56
C GLY A 218 5.34 -26.44 15.89
N PRO A 219 6.35 -27.13 16.44
CA PRO A 219 6.71 -28.50 16.08
C PRO A 219 5.67 -29.48 16.62
N PHE A 220 5.48 -30.61 15.93
CA PHE A 220 4.59 -31.70 16.35
C PHE A 220 5.32 -32.70 17.24
N GLY A 221 6.17 -32.20 18.17
CA GLY A 221 6.99 -33.01 19.08
C GLY A 221 6.24 -33.99 19.95
N PHE A 222 4.90 -33.87 20.02
CA PHE A 222 4.00 -34.79 20.70
C PHE A 222 3.69 -36.07 19.89
N LEU A 223 4.07 -36.10 18.59
CA LEU A 223 3.89 -37.27 17.74
C LEU A 223 5.07 -38.25 17.86
N PRO A 224 4.83 -39.56 17.69
CA PRO A 224 5.88 -40.56 17.80
C PRO A 224 6.78 -40.68 16.54
N GLY A 225 7.98 -41.18 16.73
CA GLY A 225 8.91 -41.53 15.64
C GLY A 225 9.28 -40.33 14.76
N MET A 226 9.30 -40.54 13.47
CA MET A 226 9.63 -39.49 12.47
C MET A 226 8.59 -38.37 12.41
N LEU A 227 7.36 -38.60 12.83
CA LEU A 227 6.30 -37.60 12.79
C LEU A 227 6.57 -36.43 13.75
N ARG A 228 7.40 -36.61 14.77
CA ARG A 228 7.84 -35.56 15.70
C ARG A 228 8.64 -34.42 15.02
N ASN A 229 9.26 -34.73 13.86
CA ASN A 229 10.06 -33.77 13.10
C ASN A 229 9.21 -32.89 12.18
N PHE A 230 7.91 -33.12 12.11
CA PHE A 230 7.01 -32.19 11.46
C PHE A 230 6.66 -31.03 12.36
N GLY A 231 6.27 -29.95 11.74
CA GLY A 231 5.69 -28.77 12.40
C GLY A 231 4.86 -27.96 11.44
N GLY A 232 4.10 -27.03 11.98
CA GLY A 232 3.19 -26.21 11.20
C GLY A 232 3.23 -24.75 11.62
N ILE A 233 2.93 -23.88 10.66
CA ILE A 233 2.71 -22.45 10.84
C ILE A 233 1.43 -22.10 10.10
N VAL A 234 0.47 -21.46 10.78
CA VAL A 234 -0.78 -21.01 10.17
C VAL A 234 -1.03 -19.58 10.61
N ASN A 235 -1.32 -18.72 9.65
CA ASN A 235 -1.76 -17.35 9.92
C ASN A 235 -3.05 -17.07 9.16
N ALA A 236 -3.93 -16.30 9.77
CA ALA A 236 -5.17 -15.83 9.15
C ALA A 236 -5.41 -14.38 9.55
N THR A 237 -5.71 -13.54 8.57
CA THR A 237 -6.02 -12.12 8.75
C THR A 237 -7.38 -11.82 8.13
N PHE A 238 -8.24 -11.16 8.90
CA PHE A 238 -9.53 -10.67 8.48
C PHE A 238 -9.57 -9.16 8.67
N ILE A 239 -9.82 -8.42 7.60
CA ILE A 239 -9.82 -6.96 7.61
C ILE A 239 -11.13 -6.44 7.03
N LYS A 240 -11.72 -5.48 7.73
CA LYS A 240 -12.76 -4.61 7.22
C LYS A 240 -12.19 -3.21 7.07
N SER A 241 -12.30 -2.65 5.89
CA SER A 241 -11.86 -1.28 5.61
C SER A 241 -12.96 -0.49 4.90
N ASN A 242 -12.94 0.81 5.12
CA ASN A 242 -13.82 1.74 4.44
C ASN A 242 -13.05 3.05 4.19
N ALA A 243 -13.11 3.52 2.94
CA ALA A 243 -12.52 4.78 2.53
C ALA A 243 -13.47 5.52 1.58
N SER A 244 -13.44 6.84 1.60
CA SER A 244 -14.27 7.68 0.73
C SER A 244 -13.45 8.15 -0.46
N TYR A 245 -13.99 7.98 -1.66
CA TYR A 245 -13.37 8.34 -2.94
C TYR A 245 -14.24 9.36 -3.66
N THR A 246 -13.63 10.47 -4.09
CA THR A 246 -14.28 11.40 -5.00
C THR A 246 -13.90 11.03 -6.42
N ILE A 247 -14.84 10.60 -7.22
CA ILE A 247 -14.63 10.10 -8.59
C ILE A 247 -15.27 11.07 -9.58
N PRO A 248 -14.53 11.53 -10.63
CA PRO A 248 -15.12 12.34 -11.69
C PRO A 248 -16.17 11.51 -12.44
N LEU A 249 -17.27 12.15 -12.73
CA LEU A 249 -18.34 11.58 -13.56
C LEU A 249 -18.24 12.09 -14.98
N PRO A 250 -18.74 11.35 -15.99
CA PRO A 250 -18.90 11.88 -17.34
C PRO A 250 -19.69 13.18 -17.30
N ASN A 251 -19.26 14.18 -18.06
CA ASN A 251 -19.88 15.51 -18.03
C ASN A 251 -21.35 15.52 -18.39
N ASN A 252 -21.80 14.53 -19.17
CA ASN A 252 -23.18 14.39 -19.61
C ASN A 252 -23.65 12.95 -19.59
N SER A 253 -24.90 12.75 -19.29
CA SER A 253 -25.60 11.47 -19.42
C SER A 253 -26.82 11.61 -20.35
N ILE A 254 -27.20 10.53 -21.04
CA ILE A 254 -28.45 10.49 -21.80
C ILE A 254 -29.51 9.85 -20.91
N VAL A 255 -30.49 10.65 -20.51
CA VAL A 255 -31.61 10.19 -19.70
C VAL A 255 -32.92 10.44 -20.50
N GLY A 256 -33.64 9.37 -20.85
CA GLY A 256 -34.86 9.48 -21.64
C GLY A 256 -34.66 10.12 -23.02
N GLY A 257 -33.47 9.89 -23.66
CA GLY A 257 -33.14 10.46 -24.97
C GLY A 257 -32.70 11.93 -24.92
N LYS A 258 -32.57 12.53 -23.74
CA LYS A 258 -32.08 13.91 -23.55
C LYS A 258 -30.71 13.92 -22.91
N LEU A 259 -29.84 14.81 -23.36
CA LEU A 259 -28.57 15.08 -22.74
C LEU A 259 -28.79 15.84 -21.42
N VAL A 260 -28.36 15.26 -20.30
CA VAL A 260 -28.44 15.85 -18.98
C VAL A 260 -27.04 16.05 -18.44
N ALA A 261 -26.72 17.26 -17.98
CA ALA A 261 -25.47 17.54 -17.33
C ALA A 261 -25.35 16.79 -15.99
N ASN A 262 -24.25 16.07 -15.80
CA ASN A 262 -23.96 15.38 -14.55
C ASN A 262 -23.23 16.31 -13.57
N PRO A 263 -23.31 16.05 -12.26
CA PRO A 263 -22.36 16.65 -11.33
C PRO A 263 -20.95 16.28 -11.73
N SER A 264 -20.00 17.20 -11.55
CA SER A 264 -18.60 17.01 -11.95
C SER A 264 -17.90 15.85 -11.22
N SER A 265 -18.43 15.43 -10.07
CA SER A 265 -17.91 14.30 -9.28
C SER A 265 -18.99 13.71 -8.39
N ALA A 266 -18.77 12.45 -7.97
CA ALA A 266 -19.54 11.78 -6.93
C ALA A 266 -18.63 11.15 -5.88
N VAL A 267 -19.15 11.02 -4.66
CA VAL A 267 -18.42 10.37 -3.56
C VAL A 267 -18.90 8.93 -3.44
N PHE A 268 -17.95 8.01 -3.54
CA PHE A 268 -18.18 6.58 -3.36
C PHE A 268 -17.45 6.09 -2.12
N SER A 269 -18.02 5.08 -1.47
CA SER A 269 -17.40 4.41 -0.33
C SER A 269 -16.99 3.01 -0.74
N ASN A 270 -15.72 2.66 -0.51
CA ASN A 270 -15.18 1.35 -0.84
C ASN A 270 -14.04 0.95 0.11
N THR A 271 -13.48 -0.25 -0.09
CA THR A 271 -12.32 -0.73 0.64
C THR A 271 -11.09 0.14 0.36
N PHE A 272 -10.13 0.13 1.28
CA PHE A 272 -8.86 0.82 1.06
C PHE A 272 -8.02 0.09 0.00
N PRO A 273 -7.28 0.82 -0.88
CA PRO A 273 -6.48 0.21 -1.93
C PRO A 273 -5.43 -0.74 -1.36
N GLY A 274 -5.25 -1.88 -2.03
CA GLY A 274 -4.25 -2.87 -1.65
C GLY A 274 -4.64 -3.76 -0.47
N LEU A 275 -5.80 -3.56 0.19
CA LEU A 275 -6.27 -4.38 1.31
C LEU A 275 -7.27 -5.44 0.87
N SER A 276 -6.91 -6.70 1.10
CA SER A 276 -7.82 -7.84 0.96
C SER A 276 -8.61 -8.05 2.25
N LYS A 277 -9.86 -8.41 2.13
CA LYS A 277 -10.73 -8.71 3.28
C LYS A 277 -10.26 -9.96 4.05
N ARG A 278 -9.59 -10.90 3.37
CA ARG A 278 -9.10 -12.16 3.94
C ARG A 278 -7.74 -12.51 3.35
N ALA A 279 -6.80 -12.86 4.21
CA ALA A 279 -5.51 -13.41 3.81
C ALA A 279 -5.17 -14.59 4.73
N TYR A 280 -4.69 -15.68 4.15
CA TYR A 280 -4.30 -16.89 4.86
C TYR A 280 -2.93 -17.34 4.40
N SER A 281 -2.13 -17.84 5.32
CA SER A 281 -0.93 -18.60 4.99
C SER A 281 -0.83 -19.83 5.86
N GLY A 282 -0.37 -20.92 5.27
CA GLY A 282 -0.12 -22.17 5.99
C GLY A 282 1.16 -22.81 5.48
N THR A 283 2.00 -23.23 6.39
CA THR A 283 3.23 -23.98 6.07
C THR A 283 3.27 -25.25 6.89
N LEU A 284 3.45 -26.37 6.23
CA LEU A 284 3.82 -27.63 6.82
C LEU A 284 5.30 -27.85 6.54
N TYR A 285 6.08 -28.17 7.56
CA TYR A 285 7.50 -28.43 7.40
C TYR A 285 7.91 -29.74 8.08
N TYR A 286 9.00 -30.32 7.62
CA TYR A 286 9.72 -31.45 8.20
C TYR A 286 11.19 -31.03 8.36
N ASP A 287 11.78 -31.29 9.53
CA ASP A 287 13.20 -31.07 9.75
C ASP A 287 13.76 -32.11 10.73
N ASP A 288 14.72 -32.93 10.30
CA ASP A 288 15.44 -33.88 11.13
C ASP A 288 16.94 -33.55 11.25
N GLY A 289 17.34 -32.35 10.82
CA GLY A 289 18.72 -31.85 10.77
C GLY A 289 19.50 -32.30 9.51
N ARG A 290 19.10 -33.39 8.84
CA ARG A 290 19.69 -33.84 7.57
C ARG A 290 18.80 -33.47 6.37
N LEU A 291 17.51 -33.70 6.50
CA LEU A 291 16.49 -33.34 5.53
C LEU A 291 15.63 -32.23 6.11
N SER A 292 15.49 -31.11 5.38
CA SER A 292 14.53 -30.08 5.65
C SER A 292 13.63 -29.91 4.44
N ALA A 293 12.32 -30.04 4.62
CA ALA A 293 11.34 -29.89 3.56
C ALA A 293 10.16 -29.06 4.06
N ARG A 294 9.59 -28.23 3.19
CA ARG A 294 8.40 -27.45 3.52
C ARG A 294 7.50 -27.27 2.30
N VAL A 295 6.21 -27.19 2.57
CA VAL A 295 5.18 -26.77 1.61
C VAL A 295 4.41 -25.63 2.24
N SER A 296 4.25 -24.55 1.50
CA SER A 296 3.54 -23.36 1.92
C SER A 296 2.39 -23.06 0.99
N LEU A 297 1.23 -22.73 1.56
CA LEU A 297 0.06 -22.21 0.86
C LEU A 297 -0.13 -20.76 1.25
N THR A 298 -0.27 -19.87 0.27
CA THR A 298 -0.67 -18.49 0.47
C THR A 298 -1.98 -18.22 -0.27
N TYR A 299 -2.93 -17.60 0.40
CA TYR A 299 -4.21 -17.17 -0.17
C TYR A 299 -4.48 -15.72 0.16
N ARG A 300 -5.00 -14.98 -0.81
CA ARG A 300 -5.44 -13.62 -0.66
C ARG A 300 -6.76 -13.42 -1.41
N SER A 301 -7.79 -12.88 -0.75
CA SER A 301 -9.06 -12.57 -1.41
C SER A 301 -8.92 -11.38 -2.38
N PRO A 302 -9.85 -11.18 -3.33
CA PRO A 302 -9.83 -10.04 -4.24
C PRO A 302 -9.66 -8.72 -3.50
N TYR A 303 -8.99 -7.76 -4.16
CA TYR A 303 -8.75 -6.45 -3.60
C TYR A 303 -8.67 -5.37 -4.66
N MET A 304 -9.14 -4.18 -4.31
CA MET A 304 -9.06 -2.99 -5.12
C MET A 304 -7.63 -2.42 -5.10
N THR A 305 -7.13 -1.92 -6.23
CA THR A 305 -5.81 -1.26 -6.32
C THR A 305 -5.91 0.24 -6.44
N SER A 306 -6.89 0.71 -7.22
CA SER A 306 -7.07 2.14 -7.48
C SER A 306 -8.47 2.43 -8.00
N THR A 307 -8.78 3.72 -8.09
CA THR A 307 -9.86 4.21 -8.95
C THR A 307 -9.37 4.19 -10.39
N SER A 308 -10.15 3.62 -11.31
CA SER A 308 -9.75 3.53 -12.71
C SER A 308 -9.67 4.90 -13.38
N GLY A 309 -8.61 5.13 -14.16
CA GLY A 309 -8.43 6.35 -14.95
C GLY A 309 -9.34 6.44 -16.19
N ASN A 310 -10.08 5.38 -16.52
CA ASN A 310 -10.91 5.28 -17.72
C ASN A 310 -12.41 5.47 -17.43
N HIS A 311 -12.75 6.29 -16.44
CA HIS A 311 -14.14 6.50 -15.98
C HIS A 311 -14.84 5.22 -15.47
N GLN A 312 -14.13 4.12 -15.31
CA GLN A 312 -14.54 2.98 -14.52
C GLN A 312 -14.35 3.31 -13.04
N ILE A 313 -15.25 2.87 -12.18
CA ILE A 313 -15.27 3.32 -10.79
C ILE A 313 -14.07 2.75 -10.03
N PHE A 314 -13.81 1.46 -10.15
CA PHE A 314 -12.74 0.77 -9.44
C PHE A 314 -12.10 -0.32 -10.30
N GLU A 315 -10.84 -0.61 -10.00
CA GLU A 315 -10.10 -1.73 -10.56
C GLU A 315 -9.32 -2.46 -9.47
N GLY A 316 -8.96 -3.71 -9.71
CA GLY A 316 -8.27 -4.51 -8.72
C GLY A 316 -7.76 -5.84 -9.27
N PHE A 317 -7.32 -6.69 -8.35
CA PHE A 317 -6.91 -8.05 -8.63
C PHE A 317 -7.93 -9.04 -8.09
N ASP A 318 -8.07 -10.16 -8.78
CA ASP A 318 -8.83 -11.32 -8.31
C ASP A 318 -8.16 -12.01 -7.12
N ALA A 319 -8.83 -13.00 -6.58
CA ALA A 319 -8.27 -13.84 -5.54
C ALA A 319 -7.00 -14.53 -6.05
N TYR A 320 -6.06 -14.70 -5.15
CA TYR A 320 -4.77 -15.30 -5.43
C TYR A 320 -4.50 -16.44 -4.47
N LYS A 321 -4.05 -17.59 -5.02
CA LYS A 321 -3.74 -18.77 -4.24
C LYS A 321 -2.50 -19.45 -4.81
N GLU A 322 -1.41 -19.45 -4.07
CA GLU A 322 -0.12 -19.99 -4.49
C GLU A 322 0.35 -21.07 -3.54
N VAL A 323 0.92 -22.13 -4.10
CA VAL A 323 1.61 -23.18 -3.37
C VAL A 323 3.06 -23.19 -3.77
N ASP A 324 3.93 -23.09 -2.77
CA ASP A 324 5.38 -23.21 -2.90
C ASP A 324 5.88 -24.42 -2.13
N ALA A 325 6.97 -25.02 -2.60
CA ALA A 325 7.64 -26.10 -1.89
C ALA A 325 9.16 -25.93 -1.95
N SER A 326 9.83 -26.34 -0.89
CA SER A 326 11.29 -26.40 -0.88
C SER A 326 11.79 -27.62 -0.15
N ILE A 327 12.91 -28.15 -0.63
CA ILE A 327 13.61 -29.28 0.00
C ILE A 327 15.10 -28.96 0.06
N ARG A 328 15.73 -29.28 1.20
CA ARG A 328 17.16 -29.17 1.43
C ARG A 328 17.67 -30.45 2.06
N TYR A 329 18.77 -30.97 1.52
CA TYR A 329 19.37 -32.21 1.98
C TYR A 329 20.87 -32.01 2.21
N ASN A 330 21.33 -32.20 3.45
CA ASN A 330 22.72 -32.17 3.82
C ASN A 330 23.35 -33.51 3.41
N LEU A 331 23.98 -33.55 2.21
CA LEU A 331 24.64 -34.77 1.70
C LEU A 331 25.85 -35.11 2.58
N THR A 332 26.63 -34.08 2.95
CA THR A 332 27.73 -34.16 3.91
C THR A 332 27.70 -32.95 4.83
N SER A 333 28.64 -32.84 5.79
CA SER A 333 28.82 -31.63 6.60
C SER A 333 29.13 -30.38 5.76
N HIS A 334 29.64 -30.55 4.55
CA HIS A 334 30.11 -29.47 3.67
C HIS A 334 29.22 -29.26 2.44
N ILE A 335 28.43 -30.25 2.04
CA ILE A 335 27.63 -30.21 0.82
C ILE A 335 26.13 -30.28 1.15
N GLN A 336 25.40 -29.29 0.72
CA GLN A 336 23.94 -29.23 0.81
C GLN A 336 23.34 -29.13 -0.60
N LEU A 337 22.39 -29.99 -0.89
CA LEU A 337 21.55 -29.92 -2.09
C LEU A 337 20.26 -29.19 -1.78
N SER A 338 19.74 -28.41 -2.73
CA SER A 338 18.44 -27.74 -2.60
C SER A 338 17.62 -27.84 -3.88
N ALA A 339 16.31 -27.91 -3.73
CA ALA A 339 15.33 -27.74 -4.80
C ALA A 339 14.17 -26.89 -4.27
N ASP A 340 13.78 -25.89 -5.04
CA ASP A 340 12.67 -25.01 -4.74
C ASP A 340 11.70 -25.02 -5.93
N GLY A 341 10.41 -25.10 -5.66
CA GLY A 341 9.32 -24.95 -6.62
C GLY A 341 8.43 -23.81 -6.18
N ILE A 342 8.23 -22.85 -7.06
CA ILE A 342 7.45 -21.63 -6.82
C ILE A 342 6.23 -21.64 -7.74
N ASN A 343 5.09 -21.24 -7.25
CA ASN A 343 3.81 -21.23 -7.94
C ASN A 343 3.44 -22.61 -8.51
N LEU A 344 3.52 -23.66 -7.69
CA LEU A 344 3.21 -25.03 -8.11
C LEU A 344 1.77 -25.25 -8.55
N THR A 345 0.87 -24.36 -8.12
CA THR A 345 -0.54 -24.31 -8.56
C THR A 345 -0.72 -23.70 -9.94
N ASP A 346 0.33 -23.09 -10.52
CA ASP A 346 0.27 -22.40 -11.80
C ASP A 346 -0.77 -21.28 -11.82
N GLU A 347 -0.80 -20.53 -10.73
CA GLU A 347 -1.79 -19.49 -10.48
C GLU A 347 -1.61 -18.30 -11.42
N PHE A 348 -2.72 -17.72 -11.85
CA PHE A 348 -2.76 -16.52 -12.68
C PHE A 348 -2.94 -15.27 -11.79
N ARG A 349 -2.51 -14.11 -12.30
CA ARG A 349 -2.79 -12.82 -11.69
C ARG A 349 -3.69 -11.99 -12.58
N ASP A 350 -4.96 -12.17 -12.41
CA ASP A 350 -5.99 -11.49 -13.19
C ASP A 350 -6.37 -10.16 -12.54
N ARG A 351 -6.54 -9.15 -13.40
CA ARG A 351 -7.06 -7.85 -13.00
C ARG A 351 -8.45 -7.67 -13.54
N TRP A 352 -9.28 -7.04 -12.74
CA TRP A 352 -10.64 -6.68 -13.08
C TRP A 352 -10.84 -5.16 -13.08
N VAL A 353 -11.80 -4.70 -13.87
CA VAL A 353 -12.41 -3.38 -13.80
C VAL A 353 -13.91 -3.54 -13.57
N ASP A 354 -14.55 -2.52 -13.02
CA ASP A 354 -15.97 -2.56 -12.67
C ASP A 354 -16.25 -3.64 -11.61
N GLU A 355 -16.10 -3.27 -10.34
CA GLU A 355 -16.27 -4.18 -9.20
C GLU A 355 -17.60 -4.96 -9.22
N THR A 356 -18.66 -4.37 -9.79
CA THR A 356 -19.97 -5.01 -9.86
C THR A 356 -20.02 -6.11 -10.91
N ALA A 357 -19.45 -5.86 -12.08
CA ALA A 357 -19.48 -6.80 -13.21
C ALA A 357 -18.22 -7.68 -13.26
N MET A 358 -17.16 -7.36 -12.48
CA MET A 358 -15.89 -8.09 -12.42
C MET A 358 -15.35 -8.40 -13.82
N ARG A 359 -15.33 -7.38 -14.68
CA ARG A 359 -14.88 -7.54 -16.07
C ARG A 359 -13.39 -7.75 -16.09
N ASN A 360 -12.92 -8.81 -16.76
CA ASN A 360 -11.51 -9.06 -16.94
C ASN A 360 -10.87 -7.89 -17.71
N TYR A 361 -9.79 -7.35 -17.15
CA TYR A 361 -9.05 -6.21 -17.69
C TYR A 361 -7.66 -6.64 -18.17
N GLU A 362 -7.03 -7.54 -17.44
CA GLU A 362 -5.69 -8.03 -17.73
C GLU A 362 -5.54 -9.44 -17.20
N HIS A 363 -4.90 -10.30 -17.98
CA HIS A 363 -4.67 -11.69 -17.65
C HIS A 363 -3.17 -11.96 -17.67
N ASN A 364 -2.57 -12.23 -16.51
CA ASN A 364 -1.14 -12.44 -16.35
C ASN A 364 -0.85 -13.87 -15.91
N HIS A 365 -0.04 -14.58 -16.68
CA HIS A 365 0.43 -15.92 -16.39
C HIS A 365 1.95 -15.92 -16.26
N PHE A 366 2.46 -16.14 -15.05
CA PHE A 366 3.90 -16.18 -14.77
C PHE A 366 4.48 -17.60 -14.81
N GLY A 367 3.63 -18.61 -14.74
CA GLY A 367 4.03 -20.01 -14.76
C GLY A 367 4.68 -20.50 -13.47
N ARG A 368 5.09 -21.77 -13.49
CA ARG A 368 5.84 -22.41 -12.40
C ARG A 368 7.33 -22.15 -12.55
N THR A 369 8.01 -21.95 -11.43
CA THR A 369 9.49 -21.81 -11.42
C THR A 369 10.11 -22.89 -10.57
N PHE A 370 11.15 -23.56 -11.11
CA PHE A 370 11.93 -24.56 -10.40
C PHE A 370 13.38 -24.13 -10.32
N ILE A 371 13.95 -24.17 -9.12
CA ILE A 371 15.34 -23.80 -8.85
C ILE A 371 16.03 -24.97 -8.17
N VAL A 372 17.16 -25.39 -8.68
CA VAL A 372 18.01 -26.40 -8.04
C VAL A 372 19.37 -25.81 -7.71
N GLY A 373 19.95 -26.18 -6.58
CA GLY A 373 21.20 -25.62 -6.12
C GLY A 373 22.06 -26.62 -5.35
N VAL A 374 23.36 -26.36 -5.38
CA VAL A 374 24.35 -27.01 -4.55
C VAL A 374 25.11 -25.94 -3.77
N ARG A 375 25.16 -26.08 -2.46
CA ARG A 375 25.91 -25.18 -1.57
C ARG A 375 27.06 -25.93 -0.93
N TYR A 376 28.25 -25.36 -1.03
CA TYR A 376 29.42 -25.82 -0.30
C TYR A 376 29.66 -24.92 0.93
N LYS A 377 29.85 -25.53 2.11
CA LYS A 377 30.16 -24.85 3.37
C LYS A 377 31.61 -25.19 3.76
N TYR A 378 32.40 -24.19 4.03
CA TYR A 378 33.77 -24.33 4.54
C TYR A 378 33.78 -24.81 5.99
#